data_70102b9f0468dab4e1f440793c248d51
#
_entry.id   70102b9f0468dab4e1f440793c248d51
#
_cell.length_a   1.000
_cell.length_b   1.000
_cell.length_c   1.000
_cell.angle_alpha   90.00
_cell.angle_beta   90.00
_cell.angle_gamma   90.00
#
_symmetry.space_group_name_H-M   'P 1'
#
loop_
_entity.id
_entity.type
_entity.pdbx_description
1 polymer ?
#
loop_
_entity_poly.entity_id
_entity_poly.type
_entity_poly.pdbx_seq_one_letter_code
_entity_poly.pdbx_strand_id
1 'polypeptide(L)'
;MYFYCYHCWSDFEENSDNCPKCGKGLSSFSEMKFQDKLICALDHPERLTLQRVIWIIGNLRLEQALPKLSILAEKSQDHVVLFEIVDAVVKFGNSEATNILIKLAMHTSGIVGKYALRALDRSMKNRLV
;
A
#
# COMPACT_ATOMS: atom_id res chain seq x y z
N MET A 1 -7.84 -25.67 6.26
CA MET A 1 -6.85 -24.64 5.86
C MET A 1 -7.37 -23.88 4.66
N TYR A 2 -7.37 -22.57 4.72
CA TYR A 2 -7.83 -21.73 3.61
C TYR A 2 -6.66 -21.24 2.77
N PHE A 3 -6.88 -21.21 1.48
CA PHE A 3 -5.96 -20.66 0.50
C PHE A 3 -6.55 -19.37 -0.07
N TYR A 4 -5.69 -18.45 -0.49
CA TYR A 4 -6.10 -17.18 -1.06
C TYR A 4 -5.48 -16.99 -2.44
N CYS A 5 -6.27 -16.45 -3.35
CA CYS A 5 -5.77 -16.04 -4.65
C CYS A 5 -5.20 -14.62 -4.56
N TYR A 6 -3.95 -14.45 -4.94
CA TYR A 6 -3.31 -13.12 -4.91
C TYR A 6 -3.67 -12.24 -6.13
N HIS A 7 -4.49 -12.77 -7.03
CA HIS A 7 -5.02 -11.98 -8.15
C HIS A 7 -6.38 -11.37 -7.84
N CYS A 8 -7.31 -12.14 -7.26
CA CYS A 8 -8.66 -11.67 -6.95
C CYS A 8 -8.98 -11.65 -5.44
N TRP A 9 -8.08 -12.16 -4.61
CA TRP A 9 -8.19 -12.24 -3.15
C TRP A 9 -9.38 -13.05 -2.63
N SER A 10 -9.91 -13.94 -3.45
CA SER A 10 -10.92 -14.89 -3.02
C SER A 10 -10.28 -16.03 -2.23
N ASP A 11 -10.97 -16.52 -1.22
CA ASP A 11 -10.54 -17.68 -0.45
C ASP A 11 -11.13 -18.96 -1.02
N PHE A 12 -10.47 -20.08 -0.77
CA PHE A 12 -10.94 -21.41 -1.16
C PHE A 12 -10.30 -22.45 -0.25
N GLU A 13 -10.97 -23.60 -0.11
CA GLU A 13 -10.57 -24.63 0.86
C GLU A 13 -9.60 -25.67 0.29
N GLU A 14 -9.63 -25.90 -1.01
CA GLU A 14 -8.81 -26.91 -1.65
C GLU A 14 -7.58 -26.30 -2.32
N ASN A 15 -6.42 -26.94 -2.15
CA ASN A 15 -5.22 -26.53 -2.84
C ASN A 15 -5.41 -26.73 -4.36
N SER A 16 -5.21 -25.69 -5.11
CA SER A 16 -5.41 -25.69 -6.55
C SER A 16 -4.29 -24.94 -7.27
N ASP A 17 -3.89 -25.40 -8.43
CA ASP A 17 -2.91 -24.70 -9.26
C ASP A 17 -3.47 -23.43 -9.86
N ASN A 18 -4.79 -23.35 -10.02
CA ASN A 18 -5.48 -22.19 -10.54
C ASN A 18 -6.59 -21.79 -9.57
N CYS A 19 -6.86 -20.48 -9.50
CA CYS A 19 -7.94 -19.96 -8.66
C CYS A 19 -9.29 -20.46 -9.17
N PRO A 20 -10.14 -21.05 -8.31
CA PRO A 20 -11.45 -21.53 -8.74
C PRO A 20 -12.42 -20.41 -9.15
N LYS A 21 -12.15 -19.16 -8.77
CA LYS A 21 -13.03 -18.03 -9.08
C LYS A 21 -12.56 -17.22 -10.29
N CYS A 22 -11.27 -16.84 -10.36
CA CYS A 22 -10.76 -16.03 -11.47
C CYS A 22 -10.00 -16.83 -12.53
N GLY A 23 -9.65 -18.09 -12.25
CA GLY A 23 -8.98 -18.99 -13.18
C GLY A 23 -7.48 -18.75 -13.37
N LYS A 24 -6.90 -17.74 -12.74
CA LYS A 24 -5.47 -17.44 -12.90
C LYS A 24 -4.59 -18.40 -12.11
N GLY A 25 -3.37 -18.63 -12.59
CA GLY A 25 -2.42 -19.54 -11.98
C GLY A 25 -1.88 -19.02 -10.65
N LEU A 26 -1.70 -19.94 -9.70
CA LEU A 26 -1.24 -19.65 -8.34
C LEU A 26 0.15 -20.22 -8.05
N SER A 27 0.74 -20.94 -8.98
CA SER A 27 1.97 -21.71 -8.74
C SER A 27 3.18 -20.85 -8.40
N SER A 28 3.23 -19.59 -8.84
CA SER A 28 4.36 -18.70 -8.62
C SER A 28 4.32 -18.00 -7.25
N PHE A 29 3.19 -18.00 -6.56
CA PHE A 29 3.03 -17.23 -5.31
C PHE A 29 3.92 -17.75 -4.19
N SER A 30 4.03 -19.07 -4.03
CA SER A 30 4.85 -19.67 -2.97
C SER A 30 6.35 -19.38 -3.15
N GLU A 31 6.80 -19.17 -4.39
CA GLU A 31 8.19 -18.87 -4.71
C GLU A 31 8.50 -17.37 -4.66
N MET A 32 7.47 -16.54 -4.54
CA MET A 32 7.62 -15.10 -4.45
C MET A 32 8.37 -14.69 -3.19
N LYS A 33 9.22 -13.68 -3.32
CA LYS A 33 9.87 -13.06 -2.16
C LYS A 33 8.82 -12.36 -1.30
N PHE A 34 9.07 -12.27 0.00
CA PHE A 34 8.16 -11.61 0.94
C PHE A 34 7.82 -10.18 0.50
N GLN A 35 8.82 -9.45 0.01
CA GLN A 35 8.62 -8.08 -0.47
C GLN A 35 7.62 -8.01 -1.64
N ASP A 36 7.73 -8.94 -2.57
CA ASP A 36 6.82 -9.01 -3.73
C ASP A 36 5.41 -9.39 -3.30
N LYS A 37 5.28 -10.26 -2.28
CA LYS A 37 3.99 -10.60 -1.70
C LYS A 37 3.32 -9.40 -1.06
N LEU A 38 4.08 -8.54 -0.37
CA LEU A 38 3.58 -7.30 0.22
C LEU A 38 3.06 -6.35 -0.87
N ILE A 39 3.79 -6.22 -1.97
CA ILE A 39 3.38 -5.35 -3.07
C ILE A 39 2.08 -5.86 -3.71
N CYS A 40 1.96 -7.18 -3.91
CA CYS A 40 0.72 -7.79 -4.38
C CYS A 40 -0.44 -7.54 -3.42
N ALA A 41 -0.19 -7.56 -2.13
CA ALA A 41 -1.21 -7.36 -1.10
C ALA A 41 -1.75 -5.92 -1.06
N LEU A 42 -1.12 -4.97 -1.75
CA LEU A 42 -1.66 -3.61 -1.89
C LEU A 42 -2.96 -3.57 -2.71
N ASP A 43 -3.28 -4.64 -3.43
CA ASP A 43 -4.56 -4.78 -4.14
C ASP A 43 -5.64 -5.47 -3.29
N HIS A 44 -5.34 -5.77 -2.03
CA HIS A 44 -6.26 -6.48 -1.16
C HIS A 44 -7.53 -5.65 -0.90
N PRO A 45 -8.73 -6.26 -1.01
CA PRO A 45 -9.98 -5.53 -0.85
C PRO A 45 -10.36 -5.22 0.60
N GLU A 46 -9.79 -5.95 1.56
CA GLU A 46 -10.11 -5.75 2.98
C GLU A 46 -9.28 -4.62 3.56
N ARG A 47 -9.96 -3.63 4.16
CA ARG A 47 -9.33 -2.42 4.68
C ARG A 47 -8.26 -2.73 5.75
N LEU A 48 -8.57 -3.58 6.72
CA LEU A 48 -7.63 -3.87 7.81
C LEU A 48 -6.36 -4.54 7.31
N THR A 49 -6.48 -5.48 6.38
CA THR A 49 -5.34 -6.14 5.77
C THR A 49 -4.50 -5.13 4.99
N LEU A 50 -5.15 -4.28 4.22
CA LEU A 50 -4.48 -3.24 3.44
C LEU A 50 -3.72 -2.25 4.34
N GLN A 51 -4.32 -1.83 5.45
CA GLN A 51 -3.66 -0.96 6.43
C GLN A 51 -2.39 -1.61 6.99
N ARG A 52 -2.45 -2.88 7.34
CA ARG A 52 -1.30 -3.60 7.87
C ARG A 52 -0.19 -3.73 6.84
N VAL A 53 -0.56 -4.03 5.60
CA VAL A 53 0.41 -4.13 4.49
C VAL A 53 1.13 -2.79 4.29
N ILE A 54 0.38 -1.70 4.23
CA ILE A 54 0.95 -0.36 4.07
C ILE A 54 1.88 -0.01 5.24
N TRP A 55 1.47 -0.33 6.46
CA TRP A 55 2.27 -0.11 7.66
C TRP A 55 3.60 -0.87 7.60
N ILE A 56 3.56 -2.13 7.22
CA ILE A 56 4.77 -2.97 7.08
C ILE A 56 5.70 -2.38 6.01
N ILE A 57 5.15 -2.00 4.86
CA ILE A 57 5.92 -1.40 3.76
C ILE A 57 6.62 -0.12 4.23
N GLY A 58 5.94 0.71 4.99
CA GLY A 58 6.52 1.93 5.56
C GLY A 58 7.65 1.64 6.52
N ASN A 59 7.48 0.67 7.41
CA ASN A 59 8.50 0.31 8.38
C ASN A 59 9.74 -0.32 7.74
N LEU A 60 9.56 -1.09 6.68
CA LEU A 60 10.65 -1.67 5.91
C LEU A 60 11.28 -0.68 4.93
N ARG A 61 10.65 0.46 4.70
CA ARG A 61 11.05 1.44 3.67
C ARG A 61 11.25 0.76 2.32
N LEU A 62 10.24 0.02 1.90
CA LEU A 62 10.28 -0.77 0.67
C LEU A 62 10.03 0.12 -0.53
N GLU A 63 11.08 0.67 -1.11
CA GLU A 63 11.00 1.64 -2.20
C GLU A 63 10.30 1.10 -3.44
N GLN A 64 10.41 -0.20 -3.68
CA GLN A 64 9.76 -0.89 -4.81
C GLN A 64 8.24 -0.78 -4.77
N ALA A 65 7.66 -0.52 -3.59
CA ALA A 65 6.21 -0.36 -3.43
C ALA A 65 5.74 1.07 -3.72
N LEU A 66 6.63 2.06 -3.80
CA LEU A 66 6.24 3.46 -3.96
C LEU A 66 5.41 3.74 -5.21
N PRO A 67 5.72 3.19 -6.40
CA PRO A 67 4.86 3.42 -7.56
C PRO A 67 3.43 2.93 -7.34
N LYS A 68 3.27 1.79 -6.71
CA LYS A 68 1.95 1.21 -6.44
C LYS A 68 1.21 1.97 -5.35
N LEU A 69 1.93 2.46 -4.33
CA LEU A 69 1.36 3.34 -3.31
C LEU A 69 0.88 4.66 -3.92
N SER A 70 1.60 5.20 -4.89
CA SER A 70 1.21 6.41 -5.61
C SER A 70 -0.12 6.21 -6.35
N ILE A 71 -0.26 5.07 -7.05
CA ILE A 71 -1.50 4.73 -7.75
C ILE A 71 -2.65 4.56 -6.76
N LEU A 72 -2.40 3.86 -5.65
CA LEU A 72 -3.41 3.66 -4.62
C LEU A 72 -3.85 4.98 -3.99
N ALA A 73 -2.92 5.91 -3.78
CA ALA A 73 -3.22 7.23 -3.25
C ALA A 73 -4.14 8.03 -4.19
N GLU A 74 -3.98 7.86 -5.50
CA GLU A 74 -4.83 8.52 -6.49
C GLU A 74 -6.24 7.90 -6.58
N LYS A 75 -6.32 6.58 -6.46
CA LYS A 75 -7.56 5.84 -6.68
C LYS A 75 -8.42 5.67 -5.44
N SER A 76 -7.81 5.57 -4.26
CA SER A 76 -8.54 5.27 -3.04
C SER A 76 -9.42 6.43 -2.60
N GLN A 77 -10.64 6.11 -2.19
CA GLN A 77 -11.58 7.06 -1.58
C GLN A 77 -11.68 6.84 -0.06
N ASP A 78 -10.97 5.86 0.46
CA ASP A 78 -11.02 5.50 1.87
C ASP A 78 -10.00 6.34 2.64
N HIS A 79 -10.50 7.25 3.48
CA HIS A 79 -9.66 8.17 4.26
C HIS A 79 -8.70 7.41 5.20
N VAL A 80 -9.14 6.29 5.76
CA VAL A 80 -8.31 5.48 6.64
C VAL A 80 -7.09 4.93 5.89
N VAL A 81 -7.31 4.43 4.68
CA VAL A 81 -6.23 3.96 3.81
C VAL A 81 -5.30 5.11 3.44
N LEU A 82 -5.85 6.26 3.09
CA LEU A 82 -5.06 7.44 2.70
C LEU A 82 -4.20 7.95 3.86
N PHE A 83 -4.73 7.97 5.09
CA PHE A 83 -3.95 8.32 6.27
C PHE A 83 -2.79 7.35 6.50
N GLU A 84 -3.03 6.06 6.30
CA GLU A 84 -2.00 5.04 6.45
C GLU A 84 -0.89 5.22 5.41
N ILE A 85 -1.26 5.57 4.17
CA ILE A 85 -0.28 5.87 3.11
C ILE A 85 0.58 7.07 3.52
N VAL A 86 -0.01 8.13 4.06
CA VAL A 86 0.75 9.29 4.53
C VAL A 86 1.76 8.87 5.59
N ASP A 87 1.32 8.11 6.59
CA ASP A 87 2.19 7.68 7.68
C ASP A 87 3.33 6.78 7.18
N ALA A 88 3.06 5.96 6.19
CA ALA A 88 4.06 5.06 5.60
C ALA A 88 5.09 5.83 4.76
N VAL A 89 4.63 6.68 3.84
CA VAL A 89 5.53 7.34 2.90
C VAL A 89 6.41 8.40 3.57
N VAL A 90 5.96 8.99 4.67
CA VAL A 90 6.79 9.95 5.42
C VAL A 90 8.08 9.31 5.96
N LYS A 91 8.07 8.00 6.17
CA LYS A 91 9.24 7.26 6.68
C LYS A 91 10.33 7.06 5.63
N PHE A 92 10.00 7.15 4.35
CA PHE A 92 10.97 6.92 3.27
C PHE A 92 11.98 8.06 3.13
N GLY A 93 11.53 9.30 3.21
CA GLY A 93 12.41 10.46 3.16
C GLY A 93 13.06 10.74 1.81
N ASN A 94 12.59 10.12 0.72
CA ASN A 94 13.11 10.35 -0.63
C ASN A 94 12.18 11.23 -1.45
N SER A 95 12.61 11.62 -2.65
CA SER A 95 11.85 12.53 -3.52
C SER A 95 10.56 11.90 -4.04
N GLU A 96 10.57 10.61 -4.32
CA GLU A 96 9.39 9.88 -4.80
C GLU A 96 8.29 9.86 -3.74
N ALA A 97 8.64 9.57 -2.49
CA ALA A 97 7.72 9.61 -1.36
C ALA A 97 7.20 11.03 -1.12
N THR A 98 8.06 12.03 -1.23
CA THR A 98 7.66 13.44 -1.10
C THR A 98 6.62 13.81 -2.16
N ASN A 99 6.79 13.34 -3.40
CA ASN A 99 5.81 13.58 -4.46
C ASN A 99 4.45 12.97 -4.14
N ILE A 100 4.41 11.79 -3.52
CA ILE A 100 3.16 11.16 -3.08
C ILE A 100 2.48 12.02 -2.02
N LEU A 101 3.24 12.55 -1.05
CA LEU A 101 2.71 13.44 -0.02
C LEU A 101 2.16 14.74 -0.62
N ILE A 102 2.83 15.30 -1.62
CA ILE A 102 2.36 16.50 -2.31
C ILE A 102 1.03 16.23 -3.02
N LYS A 103 0.90 15.10 -3.70
CA LYS A 103 -0.36 14.70 -4.33
C LYS A 103 -1.49 14.59 -3.30
N LEU A 104 -1.21 13.97 -2.15
CA LEU A 104 -2.21 13.82 -1.08
C LEU A 104 -2.56 15.16 -0.44
N ALA A 105 -1.59 16.09 -0.34
CA ALA A 105 -1.84 17.43 0.16
C ALA A 105 -2.82 18.21 -0.72
N MET A 106 -2.88 17.85 -2.00
CA MET A 106 -3.81 18.44 -2.97
C MET A 106 -5.10 17.64 -3.14
N HIS A 107 -5.35 16.68 -2.25
CA HIS A 107 -6.54 15.83 -2.30
C HIS A 107 -7.80 16.64 -2.10
N THR A 108 -8.88 16.23 -2.78
CA THR A 108 -10.19 16.91 -2.69
C THR A 108 -10.77 16.90 -1.27
N SER A 109 -10.45 15.88 -0.46
CA SER A 109 -10.82 15.88 0.94
C SER A 109 -9.87 16.79 1.73
N GLY A 110 -10.42 17.82 2.36
CA GLY A 110 -9.64 18.74 3.17
C GLY A 110 -8.96 18.07 4.36
N ILE A 111 -9.57 17.03 4.92
CA ILE A 111 -9.00 16.27 6.05
C ILE A 111 -7.72 15.57 5.62
N VAL A 112 -7.75 14.86 4.50
CA VAL A 112 -6.59 14.17 3.95
C VAL A 112 -5.50 15.17 3.56
N GLY A 113 -5.89 16.25 2.89
CA GLY A 113 -4.95 17.29 2.47
C GLY A 113 -4.20 17.90 3.65
N LYS A 114 -4.91 18.26 4.73
CA LYS A 114 -4.28 18.81 5.93
C LYS A 114 -3.35 17.82 6.61
N TYR A 115 -3.74 16.56 6.67
CA TYR A 115 -2.93 15.51 7.27
C TYR A 115 -1.61 15.34 6.50
N ALA A 116 -1.68 15.31 5.17
CA ALA A 116 -0.51 15.21 4.32
C ALA A 116 0.41 16.44 4.43
N LEU A 117 -0.17 17.64 4.50
CA LEU A 117 0.60 18.87 4.70
C LEU A 117 1.37 18.88 6.01
N ARG A 118 0.75 18.40 7.09
CA ARG A 118 1.42 18.27 8.39
C ARG A 118 2.58 17.30 8.34
N ALA A 119 2.39 16.19 7.61
CA ALA A 119 3.45 15.19 7.45
C ALA A 119 4.62 15.75 6.64
N LEU A 120 4.34 16.51 5.57
CA LEU A 120 5.35 17.19 4.77
C LEU A 120 6.14 18.19 5.62
N ASP A 121 5.44 19.01 6.41
CA ASP A 121 6.06 20.02 7.25
C ASP A 121 7.02 19.38 8.27
N ARG A 122 6.59 18.30 8.92
CA ARG A 122 7.43 17.56 9.86
C ARG A 122 8.64 16.93 9.18
N SER A 123 8.45 16.37 8.01
CA SER A 123 9.52 15.77 7.22
C SER A 123 10.58 16.81 6.84
N MET A 124 10.15 17.98 6.38
CA MET A 124 11.05 19.08 6.03
C MET A 124 11.82 19.61 7.24
N LYS A 125 11.18 19.75 8.39
CA LYS A 125 11.83 20.18 9.62
C LYS A 125 12.92 19.21 10.07
N ASN A 126 12.65 17.91 9.94
CA ASN A 126 13.63 16.88 10.29
C ASN A 126 14.85 16.90 9.37
N ARG A 127 14.68 17.32 8.12
CA ARG A 127 15.80 17.44 7.17
C ARG A 127 16.69 18.66 7.42
N LEU A 128 16.14 19.68 8.05
CA LEU A 128 16.86 20.92 8.35
C LEU A 128 17.71 20.83 9.63
N VAL A 129 17.53 19.78 10.40
CA VAL A 129 18.32 19.47 11.59
C VAL A 129 19.40 18.45 11.25
#